data_b259967acb2ba2fe361fddfd2c37476b
#
_entry.id   b259967acb2ba2fe361fddfd2c37476b
#
_cell.length_a   1.000
_cell.length_b   1.000
_cell.length_c   1.000
_cell.angle_alpha   90.00
_cell.angle_beta   90.00
_cell.angle_gamma   90.00
#
_symmetry.space_group_name_H-M   'P 1'
#
loop_
_entity.id
_entity.type
_entity.pdbx_description
1 polymer ?
#
loop_
_entity_poly.entity_id
_entity_poly.type
_entity_poly.pdbx_seq_one_letter_code
_entity_poly.pdbx_strand_id
1 'polypeptide(L)'
;VFDKTSLPLNNSDMTVTVDRYIAKRAFARRHFRVSLRAIELFIERTIVKVVTPSQREDTMRSVVFALFCTFGIASSAHGQQTPPAAVPVGTVVAESKATTPSFEFVGRVEAINRVEVKPRITGFLEEILFREGDAVKEGAPLYRIERGSFEAAVKQAQGALERAKAARTLTEIQLKRAEDLLKTSSGTVVARDQALAADQQAQAAILEAEANLQTAQINLGYTDIISPISGKVSRTNVTKGNAVSSSTGVLTTIVSQDPMYVTFPVSQREFLNVRKSGKGVDVKSLKVKLRFSDGTIYDQVGEINFVDVTVDRATDTITARATMPNPNGRLVDGQLVTVVIEVGTPEQKIVIPQSALIADQEGIYVFIVADGKAAIRRVKPGAESGTGIVINSGLTGGELVIVQGLQSIRPGTPVRATPVAPAG
;
A
#
# COMPACT_ATOMS: atom_id res chain seq x y z
N VAL A 1 33.91 -1.19 -40.31
CA VAL A 1 34.77 -2.37 -40.15
C VAL A 1 34.42 -2.99 -38.80
N PHE A 2 33.90 -4.17 -38.89
CA PHE A 2 33.42 -5.03 -37.80
C PHE A 2 34.59 -5.54 -36.95
N ASP A 3 34.35 -5.68 -35.63
CA ASP A 3 34.89 -6.84 -34.93
C ASP A 3 33.91 -7.35 -33.87
N LYS A 4 33.52 -8.62 -34.06
CA LYS A 4 32.75 -9.44 -33.17
C LYS A 4 33.72 -10.23 -32.29
N THR A 5 33.70 -10.08 -30.98
CA THR A 5 34.27 -11.09 -30.06
C THR A 5 33.21 -11.59 -29.13
N SER A 6 32.64 -12.74 -29.50
CA SER A 6 31.79 -13.59 -28.66
C SER A 6 32.67 -14.38 -27.71
N LEU A 7 32.39 -14.23 -26.38
CA LEU A 7 32.90 -15.14 -25.36
C LEU A 7 31.86 -16.26 -25.11
N PRO A 8 32.28 -17.53 -25.03
CA PRO A 8 31.36 -18.65 -24.79
C PRO A 8 31.02 -18.76 -23.27
N LEU A 9 29.73 -18.76 -22.99
CA LEU A 9 29.21 -19.14 -21.66
C LEU A 9 29.43 -20.66 -21.46
N ASN A 10 30.15 -21.00 -20.42
CA ASN A 10 30.51 -22.35 -20.04
C ASN A 10 29.29 -23.06 -19.42
N ASN A 11 28.84 -24.14 -20.05
CA ASN A 11 27.62 -24.91 -19.75
C ASN A 11 27.73 -25.80 -18.49
N SER A 12 28.81 -25.67 -17.71
CA SER A 12 29.07 -26.53 -16.53
C SER A 12 28.41 -26.04 -15.23
N ASP A 13 28.05 -24.77 -15.13
CA ASP A 13 27.47 -24.22 -13.88
C ASP A 13 25.94 -24.40 -13.75
N MET A 14 25.25 -24.69 -14.85
CA MET A 14 23.81 -24.94 -14.85
C MET A 14 23.41 -26.34 -14.42
N THR A 15 24.27 -27.34 -14.66
CA THR A 15 24.05 -28.76 -14.28
C THR A 15 24.19 -29.03 -12.80
N VAL A 16 25.07 -28.32 -12.10
CA VAL A 16 25.29 -28.48 -10.65
C VAL A 16 24.12 -27.97 -9.80
N THR A 17 23.39 -26.93 -10.29
CA THR A 17 22.26 -26.34 -9.57
C THR A 17 20.98 -27.17 -9.69
N VAL A 18 20.78 -27.87 -10.80
CA VAL A 18 19.61 -28.73 -11.03
C VAL A 18 19.74 -30.04 -10.26
N ASP A 19 20.93 -30.63 -10.17
CA ASP A 19 21.18 -31.87 -9.40
C ASP A 19 21.00 -31.65 -7.89
N ARG A 20 21.36 -30.50 -7.36
CA ARG A 20 21.09 -30.17 -5.94
C ARG A 20 19.61 -30.02 -5.62
N TYR A 21 18.79 -29.60 -6.56
CA TYR A 21 17.34 -29.43 -6.36
C TYR A 21 16.61 -30.79 -6.45
N ILE A 22 17.04 -31.66 -7.33
CA ILE A 22 16.48 -33.02 -7.46
C ILE A 22 16.85 -33.92 -6.28
N ALA A 23 18.09 -33.81 -5.77
CA ALA A 23 18.54 -34.57 -4.59
C ALA A 23 17.78 -34.18 -3.31
N LYS A 24 17.43 -32.91 -3.10
CA LYS A 24 16.60 -32.46 -1.97
C LYS A 24 15.15 -32.96 -2.03
N ARG A 25 14.56 -33.13 -3.20
CA ARG A 25 13.20 -33.68 -3.34
C ARG A 25 13.16 -35.21 -3.16
N ALA A 26 14.21 -35.92 -3.54
CA ALA A 26 14.31 -37.38 -3.34
C ALA A 26 14.52 -37.74 -1.86
N PHE A 27 15.26 -36.91 -1.10
CA PHE A 27 15.48 -37.10 0.33
C PHE A 27 14.21 -36.89 1.17
N ALA A 28 13.39 -35.91 0.83
CA ALA A 28 12.11 -35.65 1.50
C ALA A 28 11.06 -36.77 1.27
N ARG A 29 11.06 -37.40 0.08
CA ARG A 29 10.15 -38.53 -0.22
C ARG A 29 10.56 -39.84 0.43
N ARG A 30 11.85 -40.05 0.74
CA ARG A 30 12.33 -41.24 1.43
C ARG A 30 11.98 -41.25 2.92
N HIS A 31 12.04 -40.11 3.60
CA HIS A 31 11.65 -40.03 5.02
C HIS A 31 10.14 -40.16 5.24
N PHE A 32 9.30 -39.74 4.29
CA PHE A 32 7.85 -39.88 4.42
C PHE A 32 7.36 -41.33 4.21
N ARG A 33 8.05 -42.16 3.37
CA ARG A 33 7.72 -43.56 3.18
C ARG A 33 8.18 -44.46 4.31
N VAL A 34 9.22 -44.11 5.04
CA VAL A 34 9.69 -44.89 6.20
C VAL A 34 8.78 -44.71 7.41
N SER A 35 8.18 -43.53 7.57
CA SER A 35 7.21 -43.22 8.64
C SER A 35 5.88 -43.97 8.45
N LEU A 36 5.37 -44.13 7.23
CA LEU A 36 4.13 -44.88 6.97
C LEU A 36 4.26 -46.39 7.19
N ARG A 37 5.41 -47.00 6.88
CA ARG A 37 5.63 -48.42 7.15
C ARG A 37 5.82 -48.76 8.64
N ALA A 38 6.30 -47.82 9.45
CA ALA A 38 6.40 -47.99 10.89
C ALA A 38 5.01 -47.95 11.58
N ILE A 39 4.06 -47.23 11.03
CA ILE A 39 2.69 -47.16 11.53
C ILE A 39 1.88 -48.41 11.14
N GLU A 40 2.05 -48.97 9.96
CA GLU A 40 1.40 -50.22 9.54
C GLU A 40 1.87 -51.42 10.37
N LEU A 41 3.17 -51.54 10.70
CA LEU A 41 3.73 -52.63 11.52
C LEU A 41 3.33 -52.52 13.00
N PHE A 42 2.93 -51.34 13.49
CA PHE A 42 2.45 -51.15 14.86
C PHE A 42 0.97 -51.55 15.01
N ILE A 43 0.18 -51.42 13.96
CA ILE A 43 -1.24 -51.79 13.95
C ILE A 43 -1.44 -53.30 13.82
N GLU A 44 -0.60 -54.00 13.04
CA GLU A 44 -0.70 -55.46 12.92
C GLU A 44 -0.23 -56.22 14.17
N ARG A 45 0.64 -55.67 15.02
CA ARG A 45 1.10 -56.36 16.26
C ARG A 45 0.16 -56.19 17.45
N THR A 46 -0.79 -55.29 17.43
CA THR A 46 -1.70 -55.01 18.58
C THR A 46 -3.04 -55.73 18.46
N ILE A 47 -3.44 -56.23 17.29
CA ILE A 47 -4.76 -56.87 17.06
C ILE A 47 -4.73 -58.42 17.18
N VAL A 48 -3.56 -59.06 17.25
CA VAL A 48 -3.45 -60.53 17.24
C VAL A 48 -3.34 -61.17 18.64
N LYS A 49 -3.61 -60.44 19.72
CA LYS A 49 -3.43 -61.02 21.08
C LYS A 49 -4.65 -61.06 21.99
N VAL A 50 -5.85 -61.00 21.48
CA VAL A 50 -7.05 -61.34 22.28
C VAL A 50 -8.09 -61.99 21.40
N VAL A 51 -8.04 -63.27 21.15
CA VAL A 51 -9.17 -64.22 21.02
C VAL A 51 -8.60 -65.59 20.84
N THR A 52 -8.63 -66.43 21.86
CA THR A 52 -8.67 -67.86 21.73
C THR A 52 -9.97 -68.36 22.36
N PRO A 53 -10.68 -69.19 21.66
CA PRO A 53 -11.96 -69.77 22.13
C PRO A 53 -11.76 -71.08 22.82
N SER A 54 -12.18 -71.23 24.05
CA SER A 54 -12.56 -72.53 24.62
C SER A 54 -13.02 -72.36 26.07
N GLN A 55 -14.29 -72.31 26.31
CA GLN A 55 -14.96 -73.32 27.10
C GLN A 55 -16.46 -73.09 27.14
N ARG A 56 -17.10 -73.96 26.53
CA ARG A 56 -18.57 -74.16 26.48
C ARG A 56 -19.06 -74.83 27.74
N GLU A 57 -20.33 -74.56 28.00
CA GLU A 57 -21.29 -75.49 28.58
C GLU A 57 -21.00 -75.97 30.01
N ASP A 58 -21.69 -75.32 30.98
CA ASP A 58 -22.35 -76.04 32.07
C ASP A 58 -22.70 -75.05 33.19
N THR A 59 -23.62 -74.14 33.01
CA THR A 59 -24.34 -73.50 34.13
C THR A 59 -25.63 -72.83 33.70
N MET A 60 -26.37 -73.51 32.88
CA MET A 60 -27.71 -73.03 32.54
C MET A 60 -28.72 -74.13 32.98
N ARG A 61 -28.80 -74.42 34.27
CA ARG A 61 -29.86 -75.33 34.82
C ARG A 61 -30.00 -75.27 36.33
N SER A 62 -29.92 -74.17 37.00
CA SER A 62 -30.21 -74.17 38.46
C SER A 62 -30.58 -72.83 39.07
N VAL A 63 -31.34 -71.94 38.41
CA VAL A 63 -31.95 -70.80 39.08
C VAL A 63 -33.34 -70.47 38.47
N VAL A 64 -34.16 -71.48 38.23
CA VAL A 64 -35.57 -71.28 37.82
C VAL A 64 -36.54 -71.80 38.89
N PHE A 65 -36.16 -71.93 40.13
CA PHE A 65 -37.11 -72.37 41.17
C PHE A 65 -36.82 -71.70 42.50
N ALA A 66 -37.06 -70.42 42.65
CA ALA A 66 -37.40 -69.76 43.92
C ALA A 66 -37.64 -68.29 43.60
N LEU A 67 -38.83 -67.86 43.51
CA LEU A 67 -39.46 -66.69 44.11
C LEU A 67 -40.79 -66.38 43.46
N PHE A 68 -41.70 -67.29 43.62
CA PHE A 68 -43.14 -66.92 43.62
C PHE A 68 -43.51 -66.80 45.11
N CYS A 69 -43.90 -65.62 45.53
CA CYS A 69 -44.52 -65.19 46.78
C CYS A 69 -43.73 -64.05 47.46
N THR A 70 -44.01 -62.82 47.04
CA THR A 70 -44.35 -61.72 47.95
C THR A 70 -45.03 -60.65 47.14
N PHE A 71 -46.34 -60.78 47.09
CA PHE A 71 -47.27 -59.72 46.68
C PHE A 71 -47.39 -58.79 47.87
N GLY A 72 -47.15 -57.51 47.69
CA GLY A 72 -47.48 -56.57 48.74
C GLY A 72 -46.87 -55.18 48.51
N ILE A 73 -47.74 -54.26 48.04
CA ILE A 73 -47.67 -52.81 48.31
C ILE A 73 -46.53 -52.06 47.57
N ALA A 74 -46.74 -51.72 46.29
CA ALA A 74 -46.06 -50.66 45.62
C ALA A 74 -46.84 -49.34 45.81
N SER A 75 -46.45 -48.53 46.76
CA SER A 75 -46.82 -47.11 46.83
C SER A 75 -46.33 -46.37 45.59
N SER A 76 -47.25 -45.75 44.89
CA SER A 76 -46.98 -44.88 43.74
C SER A 76 -46.15 -43.68 44.15
N ALA A 77 -44.81 -43.77 44.10
CA ALA A 77 -43.94 -42.60 44.12
C ALA A 77 -44.06 -41.91 42.73
N HIS A 78 -44.93 -40.93 42.65
CA HIS A 78 -44.85 -39.92 41.60
C HIS A 78 -43.53 -39.20 41.76
N GLY A 79 -42.51 -39.62 41.03
CA GLY A 79 -41.28 -38.82 40.86
C GLY A 79 -41.64 -37.48 40.23
N GLN A 80 -41.71 -36.46 41.08
CA GLN A 80 -41.67 -35.07 40.60
C GLN A 80 -40.38 -34.94 39.81
N GLN A 81 -40.48 -34.94 38.46
CA GLN A 81 -39.43 -34.47 37.61
C GLN A 81 -39.22 -32.99 37.95
N THR A 82 -38.23 -32.70 38.80
CA THR A 82 -37.73 -31.34 38.97
C THR A 82 -37.44 -30.80 37.59
N PRO A 83 -38.00 -29.67 37.17
CA PRO A 83 -37.66 -29.06 35.88
C PRO A 83 -36.14 -28.94 35.76
N PRO A 84 -35.54 -29.31 34.65
CA PRO A 84 -34.09 -29.22 34.47
C PRO A 84 -33.67 -27.80 34.85
N ALA A 85 -32.69 -27.67 35.76
CA ALA A 85 -32.20 -26.38 36.21
C ALA A 85 -31.73 -25.56 34.98
N ALA A 86 -32.31 -24.36 34.86
CA ALA A 86 -31.96 -23.48 33.71
C ALA A 86 -30.47 -23.10 33.76
N VAL A 87 -29.76 -23.35 32.69
CA VAL A 87 -28.34 -23.05 32.56
C VAL A 87 -28.15 -21.54 32.46
N PRO A 88 -27.30 -20.92 33.33
CA PRO A 88 -27.02 -19.50 33.22
C PRO A 88 -26.19 -19.21 31.91
N VAL A 89 -26.66 -18.27 31.11
CA VAL A 89 -26.02 -17.85 29.87
C VAL A 89 -25.93 -16.33 29.77
N GLY A 90 -24.81 -15.83 29.23
CA GLY A 90 -24.67 -14.42 28.91
C GLY A 90 -25.30 -14.10 27.56
N THR A 91 -26.14 -13.09 27.49
CA THR A 91 -26.87 -12.69 26.30
C THR A 91 -26.63 -11.25 25.91
N VAL A 92 -26.65 -10.96 24.60
CA VAL A 92 -26.64 -9.61 24.04
C VAL A 92 -27.90 -9.46 23.18
N VAL A 93 -28.52 -8.30 23.21
CA VAL A 93 -29.64 -7.97 22.31
C VAL A 93 -29.09 -7.76 20.90
N ALA A 94 -29.72 -8.38 19.92
CA ALA A 94 -29.42 -8.12 18.50
C ALA A 94 -29.89 -6.71 18.13
N GLU A 95 -28.98 -5.73 18.26
CA GLU A 95 -29.28 -4.32 17.98
C GLU A 95 -29.15 -4.02 16.50
N SER A 96 -30.11 -3.24 15.98
CA SER A 96 -30.01 -2.67 14.64
C SER A 96 -29.15 -1.40 14.70
N LYS A 97 -27.97 -1.42 14.09
CA LYS A 97 -27.06 -0.28 13.99
C LYS A 97 -26.96 0.21 12.55
N ALA A 98 -26.88 1.53 12.37
CA ALA A 98 -26.60 2.11 11.08
C ALA A 98 -25.14 1.76 10.71
N THR A 99 -24.97 0.90 9.73
CA THR A 99 -23.66 0.43 9.27
C THR A 99 -23.51 0.75 7.80
N THR A 100 -22.43 1.45 7.45
CA THR A 100 -22.07 1.68 6.04
C THR A 100 -21.17 0.55 5.59
N PRO A 101 -21.48 -0.13 4.47
CA PRO A 101 -20.57 -1.12 3.91
C PRO A 101 -19.20 -0.49 3.65
N SER A 102 -18.15 -1.09 4.19
CA SER A 102 -16.79 -0.63 4.01
C SER A 102 -15.92 -1.72 3.41
N PHE A 103 -14.96 -1.30 2.61
CA PHE A 103 -13.93 -2.15 2.03
C PHE A 103 -12.57 -1.70 2.55
N GLU A 104 -11.73 -2.63 2.94
CA GLU A 104 -10.39 -2.37 3.44
C GLU A 104 -9.35 -2.85 2.44
N PHE A 105 -8.38 -1.98 2.15
CA PHE A 105 -7.26 -2.26 1.26
C PHE A 105 -5.96 -1.84 1.93
N VAL A 106 -4.88 -2.56 1.66
CA VAL A 106 -3.54 -2.13 2.08
C VAL A 106 -2.99 -1.20 1.00
N GLY A 107 -2.67 0.03 1.39
CA GLY A 107 -2.15 1.06 0.52
C GLY A 107 -0.82 1.62 0.99
N ARG A 108 -0.20 2.42 0.12
CA ARG A 108 1.04 3.14 0.40
C ARG A 108 0.85 4.62 0.17
N VAL A 109 1.34 5.40 1.11
CA VAL A 109 1.37 6.87 1.00
C VAL A 109 2.47 7.27 0.03
N GLU A 110 2.18 8.18 -0.88
CA GLU A 110 3.12 8.69 -1.86
C GLU A 110 3.04 10.22 -1.94
N ALA A 111 4.17 10.88 -1.99
CA ALA A 111 4.20 12.31 -2.21
C ALA A 111 3.72 12.64 -3.63
N ILE A 112 2.92 13.72 -3.79
CA ILE A 112 2.46 14.16 -5.11
C ILE A 112 3.63 14.54 -6.00
N ASN A 113 4.57 15.30 -5.43
CA ASN A 113 5.79 15.71 -6.12
C ASN A 113 7.00 15.16 -5.36
N ARG A 114 7.87 14.46 -6.10
CA ARG A 114 9.13 13.95 -5.62
C ARG A 114 10.21 14.34 -6.61
N VAL A 115 11.18 15.15 -6.16
CA VAL A 115 12.24 15.66 -7.02
C VAL A 115 13.60 15.28 -6.45
N GLU A 116 14.40 14.65 -7.29
CA GLU A 116 15.80 14.37 -7.03
C GLU A 116 16.65 15.56 -7.47
N VAL A 117 17.28 16.20 -6.52
CA VAL A 117 18.18 17.35 -6.75
C VAL A 117 19.54 16.81 -7.20
N LYS A 118 19.94 17.20 -8.42
CA LYS A 118 21.24 16.81 -9.03
C LYS A 118 21.99 18.04 -9.48
N PRO A 119 23.32 18.07 -9.39
CA PRO A 119 24.12 19.17 -9.92
C PRO A 119 24.10 19.13 -11.46
N ARG A 120 24.11 20.31 -12.09
CA ARG A 120 24.17 20.45 -13.56
C ARG A 120 25.57 20.79 -14.07
N ILE A 121 26.45 21.23 -13.18
CA ILE A 121 27.83 21.62 -13.46
C ILE A 121 28.78 20.83 -12.59
N THR A 122 30.06 20.86 -12.94
CA THR A 122 31.14 20.27 -12.14
C THR A 122 31.82 21.34 -11.30
N GLY A 123 32.06 21.07 -10.01
CA GLY A 123 32.77 21.96 -9.09
C GLY A 123 32.82 21.34 -7.71
N PHE A 124 33.38 22.07 -6.75
CA PHE A 124 33.40 21.66 -5.33
C PHE A 124 32.18 22.19 -4.62
N LEU A 125 31.58 21.37 -3.75
CA LEU A 125 30.47 21.76 -2.90
C LEU A 125 30.96 22.67 -1.78
N GLU A 126 30.67 23.96 -1.87
CA GLU A 126 31.16 24.97 -0.95
C GLU A 126 30.32 25.09 0.31
N GLU A 127 28.97 25.03 0.15
CA GLU A 127 28.05 25.19 1.29
C GLU A 127 26.79 24.31 1.12
N ILE A 128 26.25 23.90 2.27
CA ILE A 128 24.91 23.28 2.41
C ILE A 128 24.08 24.26 3.23
N LEU A 129 22.98 24.77 2.65
CA LEU A 129 22.22 25.91 3.15
C LEU A 129 20.88 25.52 3.81
N PHE A 130 20.67 24.23 4.08
CA PHE A 130 19.50 23.69 4.76
C PHE A 130 19.92 22.71 5.85
N ARG A 131 18.97 22.34 6.71
CA ARG A 131 19.11 21.20 7.62
C ARG A 131 18.31 20.03 7.10
N GLU A 132 18.84 18.83 7.24
CA GLU A 132 18.16 17.59 6.84
C GLU A 132 16.83 17.45 7.59
N GLY A 133 15.77 17.16 6.83
CA GLY A 133 14.42 17.07 7.38
C GLY A 133 13.64 18.38 7.49
N ASP A 134 14.24 19.53 7.15
CA ASP A 134 13.53 20.81 7.16
C ASP A 134 12.53 20.93 6.02
N ALA A 135 11.49 21.74 6.24
CA ALA A 135 10.58 22.19 5.20
C ALA A 135 11.22 23.33 4.42
N VAL A 136 11.26 23.20 3.10
CA VAL A 136 11.79 24.21 2.19
C VAL A 136 10.70 24.71 1.25
N LYS A 137 10.76 25.98 0.86
CA LYS A 137 9.90 26.55 -0.17
C LYS A 137 10.56 26.43 -1.54
N GLU A 138 9.78 26.42 -2.59
CA GLU A 138 10.27 26.59 -3.96
C GLU A 138 11.16 27.84 -4.06
N GLY A 139 12.32 27.69 -4.74
CA GLY A 139 13.33 28.73 -4.84
C GLY A 139 14.27 28.87 -3.63
N ALA A 140 14.04 28.17 -2.52
CA ALA A 140 14.96 28.21 -1.37
C ALA A 140 16.34 27.67 -1.74
N PRO A 141 17.43 28.33 -1.30
CA PRO A 141 18.80 27.85 -1.58
C PRO A 141 19.07 26.55 -0.81
N LEU A 142 19.64 25.56 -1.50
CA LEU A 142 19.98 24.26 -0.94
C LEU A 142 21.48 24.04 -0.85
N TYR A 143 22.17 24.25 -1.96
CA TYR A 143 23.61 24.03 -2.05
C TYR A 143 24.26 25.16 -2.82
N ARG A 144 25.53 25.41 -2.51
CA ARG A 144 26.40 26.29 -3.28
C ARG A 144 27.63 25.54 -3.75
N ILE A 145 27.87 25.60 -5.07
CA ILE A 145 29.09 25.13 -5.72
C ILE A 145 30.05 26.29 -5.84
N GLU A 146 31.35 26.04 -5.80
CA GLU A 146 32.41 27.03 -5.95
C GLU A 146 32.19 27.91 -7.20
N ARG A 147 32.11 29.23 -7.00
CA ARG A 147 31.69 30.19 -8.03
C ARG A 147 32.84 30.81 -8.81
N GLY A 148 34.07 30.80 -8.25
CA GLY A 148 35.15 31.62 -8.73
C GLY A 148 35.50 31.46 -10.20
N SER A 149 35.53 30.22 -10.70
CA SER A 149 35.81 29.91 -12.11
C SER A 149 34.67 30.36 -13.05
N PHE A 150 33.41 30.25 -12.62
CA PHE A 150 32.23 30.68 -13.39
C PHE A 150 32.11 32.20 -13.43
N GLU A 151 32.38 32.92 -12.36
CA GLU A 151 32.41 34.37 -12.33
C GLU A 151 33.52 34.93 -13.26
N ALA A 152 34.70 34.29 -13.27
CA ALA A 152 35.73 34.64 -14.21
C ALA A 152 35.32 34.42 -15.68
N ALA A 153 34.62 33.33 -15.98
CA ALA A 153 34.08 33.05 -17.30
C ALA A 153 33.05 34.12 -17.76
N VAL A 154 32.16 34.55 -16.86
CA VAL A 154 31.18 35.63 -17.15
C VAL A 154 31.91 36.93 -17.47
N LYS A 155 32.94 37.34 -16.67
CA LYS A 155 33.74 38.53 -16.93
C LYS A 155 34.48 38.45 -18.27
N GLN A 156 35.02 37.28 -18.61
CA GLN A 156 35.67 37.05 -19.90
C GLN A 156 34.73 37.22 -21.09
N ALA A 157 33.52 36.60 -21.01
CA ALA A 157 32.51 36.71 -22.05
C ALA A 157 31.98 38.17 -22.16
N GLN A 158 31.81 38.86 -21.06
CA GLN A 158 31.45 40.29 -21.06
C GLN A 158 32.49 41.15 -21.75
N GLY A 159 33.77 40.93 -21.52
CA GLY A 159 34.86 41.63 -22.18
C GLY A 159 34.87 41.33 -23.71
N ALA A 160 34.53 40.12 -24.12
CA ALA A 160 34.39 39.76 -25.55
C ALA A 160 33.21 40.50 -26.21
N LEU A 161 32.08 40.63 -25.52
CA LEU A 161 30.92 41.38 -26.00
C LEU A 161 31.23 42.87 -26.17
N GLU A 162 31.90 43.49 -25.22
CA GLU A 162 32.28 44.90 -25.31
C GLU A 162 33.30 45.13 -26.45
N ARG A 163 34.20 44.22 -26.71
CA ARG A 163 35.10 44.26 -27.87
C ARG A 163 34.32 44.14 -29.20
N ALA A 164 33.36 43.27 -29.31
CA ALA A 164 32.49 43.12 -30.48
C ALA A 164 31.66 44.40 -30.74
N LYS A 165 31.11 44.99 -29.70
CA LYS A 165 30.39 46.30 -29.80
C LYS A 165 31.27 47.42 -30.30
N ALA A 166 32.50 47.53 -29.74
CA ALA A 166 33.45 48.52 -30.22
C ALA A 166 33.86 48.32 -31.68
N ALA A 167 34.05 47.08 -32.14
CA ALA A 167 34.32 46.77 -33.50
C ALA A 167 33.15 47.15 -34.41
N ARG A 168 31.91 46.93 -34.02
CA ARG A 168 30.73 47.36 -34.78
C ARG A 168 30.63 48.88 -34.88
N THR A 169 30.89 49.61 -33.79
CA THR A 169 30.91 51.06 -33.83
C THR A 169 31.87 51.60 -34.90
N LEU A 170 33.04 50.96 -35.06
CA LEU A 170 33.96 51.32 -36.11
C LEU A 170 33.40 51.04 -37.50
N THR A 171 32.83 49.86 -37.75
CA THR A 171 32.28 49.48 -39.04
C THR A 171 31.06 50.30 -39.41
N GLU A 172 30.17 50.65 -38.43
CA GLU A 172 29.06 51.55 -38.60
C GLU A 172 29.47 52.96 -39.07
N ILE A 173 30.53 53.54 -38.45
CA ILE A 173 31.12 54.80 -38.86
C ILE A 173 31.69 54.71 -40.32
N GLN A 174 32.34 53.58 -40.62
CA GLN A 174 32.91 53.34 -41.97
C GLN A 174 31.80 53.23 -43.02
N LEU A 175 30.71 52.49 -42.71
CA LEU A 175 29.56 52.36 -43.60
C LEU A 175 28.90 53.72 -43.84
N LYS A 176 28.63 54.48 -42.78
CA LYS A 176 28.07 55.82 -42.89
C LYS A 176 28.93 56.74 -43.75
N ARG A 177 30.25 56.71 -43.57
CA ARG A 177 31.19 57.49 -44.42
C ARG A 177 31.17 57.05 -45.88
N ALA A 178 31.10 55.75 -46.16
CA ALA A 178 31.00 55.23 -47.52
C ALA A 178 29.69 55.62 -48.20
N GLU A 179 28.58 55.59 -47.46
CA GLU A 179 27.27 56.06 -47.94
C GLU A 179 27.26 57.56 -48.24
N ASP A 180 27.86 58.38 -47.41
CA ASP A 180 27.90 59.83 -47.60
C ASP A 180 28.80 60.21 -48.80
N LEU A 181 29.92 59.54 -48.99
CA LEU A 181 30.76 59.69 -50.17
C LEU A 181 30.06 59.23 -51.46
N LEU A 182 29.26 58.19 -51.41
CA LEU A 182 28.45 57.74 -52.55
C LEU A 182 27.40 58.78 -52.94
N LYS A 183 26.71 59.39 -51.95
CA LYS A 183 25.73 60.49 -52.16
C LYS A 183 26.35 61.71 -52.87
N THR A 184 27.61 61.99 -52.56
CA THR A 184 28.36 63.12 -53.19
C THR A 184 29.07 62.72 -54.46
N SER A 185 28.81 61.53 -55.01
CA SER A 185 29.47 60.97 -56.24
C SER A 185 31.01 60.83 -56.12
N SER A 186 31.53 60.90 -54.91
CA SER A 186 32.98 60.75 -54.62
C SER A 186 33.40 59.33 -54.19
N GLY A 187 32.41 58.43 -54.03
CA GLY A 187 32.60 57.02 -53.64
C GLY A 187 32.10 56.04 -54.71
N THR A 188 32.41 54.75 -54.51
CA THR A 188 31.94 53.67 -55.38
C THR A 188 30.88 52.81 -54.66
N VAL A 189 29.97 52.21 -55.45
CA VAL A 189 28.96 51.25 -54.94
C VAL A 189 29.66 50.05 -54.27
N VAL A 190 30.76 49.59 -54.85
CA VAL A 190 31.55 48.46 -54.31
C VAL A 190 32.10 48.77 -52.92
N ALA A 191 32.61 49.99 -52.67
CA ALA A 191 33.10 50.40 -51.35
C ALA A 191 31.98 50.45 -50.30
N ARG A 192 30.78 50.92 -50.68
CA ARG A 192 29.59 50.92 -49.81
C ARG A 192 29.15 49.46 -49.49
N ASP A 193 29.11 48.57 -50.51
CA ASP A 193 28.70 47.19 -50.32
C ASP A 193 29.68 46.42 -49.45
N GLN A 194 30.97 46.67 -49.56
CA GLN A 194 32.02 46.11 -48.70
C GLN A 194 31.87 46.59 -47.26
N ALA A 195 31.59 47.91 -47.05
CA ALA A 195 31.38 48.45 -45.70
C ALA A 195 30.09 47.92 -45.07
N LEU A 196 29.01 47.75 -45.86
CA LEU A 196 27.76 47.11 -45.40
C LEU A 196 27.99 45.67 -44.99
N ALA A 197 28.70 44.89 -45.79
CA ALA A 197 29.03 43.51 -45.43
C ALA A 197 29.88 43.43 -44.15
N ALA A 198 30.82 44.35 -43.95
CA ALA A 198 31.62 44.44 -42.74
C ALA A 198 30.77 44.79 -41.51
N ASP A 199 29.81 45.70 -41.64
CA ASP A 199 28.89 46.07 -40.53
C ASP A 199 27.98 44.86 -40.19
N GLN A 200 27.43 44.19 -41.18
CA GLN A 200 26.63 42.97 -40.95
C GLN A 200 27.44 41.86 -40.26
N GLN A 201 28.72 41.67 -40.66
CA GLN A 201 29.61 40.74 -39.99
C GLN A 201 29.90 41.12 -38.54
N ALA A 202 30.15 42.40 -38.27
CA ALA A 202 30.32 42.92 -36.90
C ALA A 202 29.06 42.77 -36.07
N GLN A 203 27.87 42.95 -36.64
CA GLN A 203 26.59 42.72 -35.99
C GLN A 203 26.43 41.22 -35.60
N ALA A 204 26.79 40.30 -36.51
CA ALA A 204 26.76 38.88 -36.20
C ALA A 204 27.71 38.49 -35.07
N ALA A 205 28.91 39.12 -35.01
CA ALA A 205 29.87 38.92 -33.91
C ALA A 205 29.34 39.40 -32.56
N ILE A 206 28.50 40.42 -32.49
CA ILE A 206 27.81 40.83 -31.24
C ILE A 206 26.85 39.74 -30.82
N LEU A 207 26.00 39.23 -31.68
CA LEU A 207 25.04 38.16 -31.37
C LEU A 207 25.75 36.89 -30.85
N GLU A 208 26.87 36.55 -31.43
CA GLU A 208 27.71 35.43 -30.96
C GLU A 208 28.26 35.69 -29.54
N ALA A 209 28.80 36.91 -29.30
CA ALA A 209 29.35 37.27 -27.99
C ALA A 209 28.23 37.37 -26.92
N GLU A 210 27.03 37.81 -27.26
CA GLU A 210 25.85 37.82 -26.38
C GLU A 210 25.45 36.41 -26.02
N ALA A 211 25.38 35.49 -26.97
CA ALA A 211 25.06 34.09 -26.70
C ALA A 211 26.10 33.43 -25.79
N ASN A 212 27.39 33.72 -25.99
CA ASN A 212 28.47 33.23 -25.11
C ASN A 212 28.37 33.79 -23.71
N LEU A 213 28.05 35.08 -23.54
CA LEU A 213 27.81 35.70 -22.23
C LEU A 213 26.62 35.06 -21.53
N GLN A 214 25.51 34.86 -22.24
CA GLN A 214 24.33 34.20 -21.70
C GLN A 214 24.64 32.78 -21.22
N THR A 215 25.39 32.01 -21.99
CA THR A 215 25.84 30.65 -21.59
C THR A 215 26.68 30.69 -20.31
N ALA A 216 27.62 31.62 -20.19
CA ALA A 216 28.41 31.78 -18.99
C ALA A 216 27.57 32.18 -17.77
N GLN A 217 26.59 33.05 -17.95
CA GLN A 217 25.63 33.45 -16.89
C GLN A 217 24.75 32.29 -16.43
N ILE A 218 24.24 31.48 -17.37
CA ILE A 218 23.46 30.27 -17.05
C ILE A 218 24.29 29.30 -16.22
N ASN A 219 25.57 29.05 -16.62
CA ASN A 219 26.45 28.17 -15.87
C ASN A 219 26.76 28.72 -14.47
N LEU A 220 26.96 30.03 -14.33
CA LEU A 220 27.08 30.68 -13.02
C LEU A 220 25.81 30.51 -12.19
N GLY A 221 24.63 30.63 -12.78
CA GLY A 221 23.35 30.38 -12.10
C GLY A 221 23.21 28.96 -11.58
N TYR A 222 23.80 27.97 -12.23
CA TYR A 222 23.80 26.58 -11.78
C TYR A 222 24.70 26.31 -10.58
N THR A 223 25.55 27.26 -10.16
CA THR A 223 26.34 27.15 -8.93
C THR A 223 25.49 27.26 -7.69
N ASP A 224 24.36 28.00 -7.72
CA ASP A 224 23.39 28.07 -6.65
C ASP A 224 22.26 27.06 -6.96
N ILE A 225 22.27 25.94 -6.25
CA ILE A 225 21.24 24.90 -6.39
C ILE A 225 20.08 25.26 -5.48
N ILE A 226 18.93 25.54 -6.08
CA ILE A 226 17.70 25.94 -5.40
C ILE A 226 16.67 24.81 -5.42
N SER A 227 15.70 24.86 -4.49
CA SER A 227 14.59 23.91 -4.46
C SER A 227 13.63 24.14 -5.64
N PRO A 228 13.34 23.14 -6.47
CA PRO A 228 12.39 23.26 -7.56
C PRO A 228 10.91 23.15 -7.12
N ILE A 229 10.65 22.70 -5.88
CA ILE A 229 9.32 22.55 -5.29
C ILE A 229 9.31 22.93 -3.83
N SER A 230 8.15 23.27 -3.30
CA SER A 230 7.95 23.34 -1.84
C SER A 230 7.74 21.94 -1.28
N GLY A 231 8.41 21.61 -0.17
CA GLY A 231 8.31 20.28 0.43
C GLY A 231 9.33 20.08 1.56
N LYS A 232 9.52 18.84 1.97
CA LYS A 232 10.48 18.44 2.98
C LYS A 232 11.72 17.86 2.32
N VAL A 233 12.89 18.38 2.71
CA VAL A 233 14.17 17.91 2.17
C VAL A 233 14.65 16.68 2.95
N SER A 234 15.14 15.70 2.22
CA SER A 234 15.73 14.47 2.79
C SER A 234 17.17 14.73 3.25
N ARG A 235 17.87 13.68 3.66
CA ARG A 235 19.30 13.73 3.97
C ARG A 235 20.11 14.14 2.75
N THR A 236 21.27 14.75 3.00
CA THR A 236 22.27 14.99 1.95
C THR A 236 23.10 13.72 1.71
N ASN A 237 23.40 13.43 0.44
CA ASN A 237 24.24 12.28 0.07
C ASN A 237 25.72 12.69 -0.13
N VAL A 238 25.99 13.99 -0.22
CA VAL A 238 27.34 14.55 -0.46
C VAL A 238 27.62 15.63 0.55
N THR A 239 28.77 15.57 1.21
CA THR A 239 29.19 16.53 2.20
C THR A 239 30.00 17.70 1.60
N LYS A 240 30.05 18.83 2.30
CA LYS A 240 30.86 20.00 1.96
C LYS A 240 32.31 19.60 1.66
N GLY A 241 32.90 20.23 0.65
CA GLY A 241 34.27 19.99 0.21
C GLY A 241 34.49 18.89 -0.81
N ASN A 242 33.43 18.12 -1.12
CA ASN A 242 33.50 17.11 -2.18
C ASN A 242 33.27 17.70 -3.58
N ALA A 243 33.93 17.14 -4.56
CA ALA A 243 33.64 17.45 -5.96
C ALA A 243 32.28 16.85 -6.36
N VAL A 244 31.48 17.62 -7.06
CA VAL A 244 30.18 17.22 -7.62
C VAL A 244 30.13 17.49 -9.10
N SER A 245 29.34 16.68 -9.81
CA SER A 245 29.13 16.79 -11.27
C SER A 245 27.80 16.17 -11.64
N SER A 246 27.38 16.28 -12.88
CA SER A 246 26.16 15.61 -13.38
C SER A 246 26.17 14.08 -13.21
N SER A 247 27.35 13.47 -13.08
CA SER A 247 27.55 12.03 -12.83
C SER A 247 27.58 11.65 -11.34
N THR A 248 27.65 12.60 -10.41
CA THR A 248 27.69 12.33 -8.95
C THR A 248 26.40 11.70 -8.45
N GLY A 249 25.30 11.84 -9.20
CA GLY A 249 24.00 11.33 -8.79
C GLY A 249 23.19 12.33 -7.97
N VAL A 250 22.33 11.81 -7.08
CA VAL A 250 21.37 12.61 -6.31
C VAL A 250 22.06 13.23 -5.09
N LEU A 251 22.03 14.54 -4.95
CA LEU A 251 22.52 15.25 -3.76
C LEU A 251 21.54 15.11 -2.60
N THR A 252 20.25 15.33 -2.85
CA THR A 252 19.15 15.15 -1.90
C THR A 252 17.85 14.95 -2.66
N THR A 253 16.80 14.49 -1.96
CA THR A 253 15.44 14.37 -2.51
C THR A 253 14.52 15.31 -1.75
N ILE A 254 13.62 15.98 -2.47
CA ILE A 254 12.56 16.81 -1.87
C ILE A 254 11.23 16.18 -2.19
N VAL A 255 10.38 16.06 -1.18
CA VAL A 255 9.02 15.49 -1.31
C VAL A 255 7.99 16.49 -0.81
N SER A 256 6.93 16.67 -1.59
CA SER A 256 5.79 17.47 -1.15
C SER A 256 5.13 16.82 0.06
N GLN A 257 4.56 17.63 0.97
CA GLN A 257 4.00 17.11 2.23
C GLN A 257 2.48 17.17 2.27
N ASP A 258 1.86 18.14 1.65
CA ASP A 258 0.42 18.35 1.67
C ASP A 258 -0.05 18.92 0.33
N PRO A 259 -1.05 18.29 -0.31
CA PRO A 259 -1.64 17.00 0.02
C PRO A 259 -0.71 15.80 -0.35
N MET A 260 -1.11 14.60 0.09
CA MET A 260 -0.44 13.33 -0.25
C MET A 260 -1.35 12.43 -1.07
N TYR A 261 -0.77 11.53 -1.84
CA TYR A 261 -1.49 10.42 -2.47
C TYR A 261 -1.43 9.18 -1.59
N VAL A 262 -2.45 8.35 -1.72
CA VAL A 262 -2.46 6.99 -1.21
C VAL A 262 -2.84 6.07 -2.35
N THR A 263 -1.92 5.20 -2.73
CA THR A 263 -2.08 4.24 -3.82
C THR A 263 -2.35 2.86 -3.24
N PHE A 264 -3.37 2.18 -3.72
CA PHE A 264 -3.77 0.86 -3.24
C PHE A 264 -4.35 -0.01 -4.37
N PRO A 265 -4.07 -1.34 -4.35
CA PRO A 265 -4.62 -2.28 -5.32
C PRO A 265 -6.04 -2.70 -4.90
N VAL A 266 -6.96 -2.70 -5.85
CA VAL A 266 -8.34 -3.20 -5.71
C VAL A 266 -8.49 -4.42 -6.59
N SER A 267 -8.97 -5.55 -6.05
CA SER A 267 -9.20 -6.74 -6.87
C SER A 267 -10.27 -6.47 -7.92
N GLN A 268 -10.12 -7.06 -9.11
CA GLN A 268 -11.09 -6.93 -10.20
C GLN A 268 -12.51 -7.34 -9.75
N ARG A 269 -12.61 -8.35 -8.88
CA ARG A 269 -13.87 -8.81 -8.32
C ARG A 269 -14.55 -7.74 -7.48
N GLU A 270 -13.82 -7.10 -6.58
CA GLU A 270 -14.34 -6.03 -5.72
C GLU A 270 -14.73 -4.80 -6.53
N PHE A 271 -13.89 -4.42 -7.50
CA PHE A 271 -14.20 -3.34 -8.41
C PHE A 271 -15.53 -3.56 -9.17
N LEU A 272 -15.75 -4.77 -9.68
CA LEU A 272 -17.00 -5.14 -10.34
C LEU A 272 -18.18 -5.19 -9.37
N ASN A 273 -17.98 -5.61 -8.12
CA ASN A 273 -19.02 -5.61 -7.09
C ASN A 273 -19.45 -4.19 -6.72
N VAL A 274 -18.51 -3.29 -6.52
CA VAL A 274 -18.79 -1.85 -6.27
C VAL A 274 -19.57 -1.26 -7.45
N ARG A 275 -19.18 -1.55 -8.69
CA ARG A 275 -19.90 -1.11 -9.89
C ARG A 275 -21.33 -1.66 -10.00
N LYS A 276 -21.55 -2.92 -9.56
CA LYS A 276 -22.88 -3.56 -9.58
C LYS A 276 -23.77 -3.06 -8.44
N SER A 277 -23.20 -2.82 -7.25
CA SER A 277 -23.93 -2.38 -6.06
C SER A 277 -24.36 -0.92 -6.15
N GLY A 278 -23.58 -0.12 -6.86
CA GLY A 278 -23.84 1.30 -7.04
C GLY A 278 -24.59 1.57 -8.34
N LYS A 279 -25.87 1.83 -8.27
CA LYS A 279 -26.61 2.50 -9.34
C LYS A 279 -25.92 3.84 -9.65
N GLY A 280 -24.82 3.81 -10.45
CA GLY A 280 -24.09 5.01 -10.86
C GLY A 280 -23.33 5.74 -9.74
N VAL A 281 -22.80 5.03 -8.73
CA VAL A 281 -21.90 5.66 -7.75
C VAL A 281 -20.67 6.17 -8.49
N ASP A 282 -20.53 7.47 -8.55
CA ASP A 282 -19.30 8.09 -9.02
C ASP A 282 -18.18 7.70 -8.03
N VAL A 283 -17.22 6.92 -8.51
CA VAL A 283 -16.09 6.45 -7.71
C VAL A 283 -15.35 7.62 -7.05
N LYS A 284 -15.40 8.81 -7.66
CA LYS A 284 -14.81 10.04 -7.12
C LYS A 284 -15.55 10.61 -5.91
N SER A 285 -16.81 10.21 -5.69
CA SER A 285 -17.60 10.66 -4.53
C SER A 285 -17.37 9.81 -3.28
N LEU A 286 -16.59 8.72 -3.40
CA LEU A 286 -16.32 7.80 -2.29
C LEU A 286 -15.33 8.44 -1.31
N LYS A 287 -15.71 8.44 -0.04
CA LYS A 287 -14.86 8.93 1.05
C LYS A 287 -13.84 7.87 1.43
N VAL A 288 -12.59 8.30 1.54
CA VAL A 288 -11.46 7.47 1.91
C VAL A 288 -10.99 7.86 3.30
N LYS A 289 -10.99 6.91 4.22
CA LYS A 289 -10.40 7.03 5.55
C LYS A 289 -9.14 6.19 5.61
N LEU A 290 -8.19 6.56 6.43
CA LEU A 290 -6.97 5.79 6.65
C LEU A 290 -6.90 5.29 8.08
N ARG A 291 -6.35 4.09 8.24
CA ARG A 291 -5.97 3.51 9.52
C ARG A 291 -4.49 3.17 9.48
N PHE A 292 -3.75 3.64 10.46
CA PHE A 292 -2.35 3.33 10.62
C PHE A 292 -2.12 1.90 11.09
N SER A 293 -0.89 1.42 11.00
CA SER A 293 -0.53 0.06 11.44
C SER A 293 -0.67 -0.18 12.95
N ASP A 294 -0.72 0.88 13.76
CA ASP A 294 -1.00 0.84 15.20
C ASP A 294 -2.51 0.79 15.52
N GLY A 295 -3.37 0.77 14.49
CA GLY A 295 -4.83 0.77 14.63
C GLY A 295 -5.46 2.16 14.77
N THR A 296 -4.67 3.24 14.89
CA THR A 296 -5.22 4.59 14.97
C THR A 296 -5.83 5.03 13.65
N ILE A 297 -6.97 5.73 13.72
CA ILE A 297 -7.65 6.26 12.54
C ILE A 297 -7.08 7.65 12.25
N TYR A 298 -6.79 7.91 10.98
CA TYR A 298 -6.41 9.23 10.52
C TYR A 298 -7.61 10.18 10.53
N ASP A 299 -7.42 11.40 11.04
CA ASP A 299 -8.48 12.38 11.29
C ASP A 299 -9.00 13.09 10.02
N GLN A 300 -8.24 13.02 8.91
CA GLN A 300 -8.64 13.63 7.64
C GLN A 300 -9.30 12.59 6.72
N VAL A 301 -10.25 13.05 5.92
CA VAL A 301 -10.94 12.25 4.91
C VAL A 301 -10.43 12.67 3.53
N GLY A 302 -10.09 11.69 2.73
CA GLY A 302 -9.67 11.88 1.34
C GLY A 302 -10.72 11.47 0.33
N GLU A 303 -10.39 11.70 -0.94
CA GLU A 303 -11.24 11.39 -2.08
C GLU A 303 -10.45 10.61 -3.13
N ILE A 304 -11.11 9.66 -3.80
CA ILE A 304 -10.49 8.93 -4.91
C ILE A 304 -10.37 9.88 -6.10
N ASN A 305 -9.14 10.14 -6.53
CA ASN A 305 -8.86 11.01 -7.67
C ASN A 305 -8.53 10.24 -8.96
N PHE A 306 -8.13 8.98 -8.85
CA PHE A 306 -7.71 8.18 -9.98
C PHE A 306 -7.99 6.69 -9.77
N VAL A 307 -8.43 6.03 -10.81
CA VAL A 307 -8.51 4.57 -10.91
C VAL A 307 -7.90 4.19 -12.26
N ASP A 308 -6.93 3.29 -12.24
CA ASP A 308 -6.23 2.87 -13.45
C ASP A 308 -7.20 2.22 -14.44
N VAL A 309 -6.89 2.37 -15.73
CA VAL A 309 -7.65 1.76 -16.82
C VAL A 309 -7.11 0.37 -17.19
N THR A 310 -5.98 -0.01 -16.60
CA THR A 310 -5.29 -1.29 -16.81
C THR A 310 -5.39 -2.18 -15.59
N VAL A 311 -5.52 -3.48 -15.82
CA VAL A 311 -5.44 -4.51 -14.78
C VAL A 311 -4.02 -5.05 -14.76
N ASP A 312 -3.40 -5.08 -13.59
CA ASP A 312 -2.14 -5.80 -13.41
C ASP A 312 -2.40 -7.31 -13.53
N ARG A 313 -1.82 -7.92 -14.56
CA ARG A 313 -2.03 -9.34 -14.89
C ARG A 313 -1.38 -10.30 -13.89
N ALA A 314 -0.39 -9.84 -13.12
CA ALA A 314 0.30 -10.68 -12.14
C ALA A 314 -0.53 -10.86 -10.87
N THR A 315 -1.28 -9.82 -10.49
CA THR A 315 -2.04 -9.77 -9.23
C THR A 315 -3.56 -9.74 -9.43
N ASP A 316 -4.05 -9.58 -10.66
CA ASP A 316 -5.46 -9.40 -11.03
C ASP A 316 -6.11 -8.22 -10.28
N THR A 317 -5.36 -7.12 -10.13
CA THR A 317 -5.78 -5.91 -9.42
C THR A 317 -5.77 -4.69 -10.32
N ILE A 318 -6.60 -3.71 -9.97
CA ILE A 318 -6.64 -2.36 -10.55
C ILE A 318 -6.09 -1.40 -9.51
N THR A 319 -5.14 -0.57 -9.89
CA THR A 319 -4.59 0.45 -8.99
C THR A 319 -5.57 1.61 -8.84
N ALA A 320 -5.96 1.88 -7.61
CA ALA A 320 -6.71 3.09 -7.24
C ALA A 320 -5.82 4.03 -6.44
N ARG A 321 -6.09 5.33 -6.55
CA ARG A 321 -5.35 6.38 -5.84
C ARG A 321 -6.32 7.39 -5.26
N ALA A 322 -6.08 7.74 -4.01
CA ALA A 322 -6.81 8.80 -3.30
C ALA A 322 -5.89 9.98 -3.00
N THR A 323 -6.47 11.18 -2.94
CA THR A 323 -5.80 12.37 -2.44
C THR A 323 -6.19 12.56 -0.98
N MET A 324 -5.19 12.72 -0.11
CA MET A 324 -5.36 12.89 1.33
C MET A 324 -4.76 14.22 1.78
N PRO A 325 -5.50 15.08 2.47
CA PRO A 325 -4.93 16.23 3.14
C PRO A 325 -3.93 15.81 4.23
N ASN A 326 -2.82 16.52 4.37
CA ASN A 326 -1.79 16.21 5.36
C ASN A 326 -1.25 17.47 6.08
N PRO A 327 -2.13 18.33 6.63
CA PRO A 327 -1.74 19.62 7.19
C PRO A 327 -0.73 19.51 8.34
N ASN A 328 -0.78 18.41 9.08
CA ASN A 328 0.09 18.17 10.25
C ASN A 328 1.31 17.28 9.93
N GLY A 329 1.52 16.91 8.65
CA GLY A 329 2.66 16.08 8.23
C GLY A 329 2.70 14.67 8.84
N ARG A 330 1.56 14.11 9.28
CA ARG A 330 1.47 12.78 9.88
C ARG A 330 1.64 11.65 8.87
N LEU A 331 1.26 11.90 7.61
CA LEU A 331 1.51 10.99 6.51
C LEU A 331 2.93 11.21 5.98
N VAL A 332 3.67 10.14 5.83
CA VAL A 332 5.06 10.14 5.35
C VAL A 332 5.15 9.35 4.05
N ASP A 333 5.92 9.86 3.10
CA ASP A 333 6.18 9.19 1.82
C ASP A 333 6.72 7.77 2.02
N GLY A 334 6.11 6.79 1.37
CA GLY A 334 6.43 5.36 1.52
C GLY A 334 5.72 4.64 2.67
N GLN A 335 4.97 5.34 3.54
CA GLN A 335 4.28 4.75 4.69
C GLN A 335 3.19 3.78 4.27
N LEU A 336 3.11 2.62 4.94
CA LEU A 336 2.05 1.64 4.77
C LEU A 336 0.83 2.04 5.61
N VAL A 337 -0.36 2.00 5.01
CA VAL A 337 -1.63 2.35 5.65
C VAL A 337 -2.74 1.39 5.20
N THR A 338 -3.76 1.21 6.04
CA THR A 338 -5.00 0.55 5.64
C THR A 338 -5.98 1.63 5.15
N VAL A 339 -6.41 1.48 3.91
CA VAL A 339 -7.39 2.34 3.24
C VAL A 339 -8.77 1.78 3.49
N VAL A 340 -9.66 2.54 4.09
CA VAL A 340 -11.05 2.17 4.36
C VAL A 340 -11.96 3.01 3.48
N ILE A 341 -12.68 2.37 2.57
CA ILE A 341 -13.61 3.02 1.65
C ILE A 341 -15.04 2.71 2.08
N GLU A 342 -15.81 3.72 2.44
CA GLU A 342 -17.22 3.60 2.75
C GLU A 342 -18.05 3.76 1.48
N VAL A 343 -18.91 2.80 1.18
CA VAL A 343 -19.73 2.79 -0.04
C VAL A 343 -21.21 2.82 0.31
N GLY A 344 -21.91 3.81 -0.24
CA GLY A 344 -23.37 3.94 -0.08
C GLY A 344 -23.80 4.72 1.16
N THR A 345 -25.10 4.66 1.43
CA THR A 345 -25.70 5.27 2.63
C THR A 345 -25.74 4.27 3.78
N PRO A 346 -25.68 4.73 5.04
CA PRO A 346 -25.83 3.85 6.21
C PRO A 346 -27.11 3.03 6.12
N GLU A 347 -26.99 1.71 6.16
CA GLU A 347 -28.12 0.79 6.23
C GLU A 347 -28.29 0.25 7.66
N GLN A 348 -29.53 0.10 8.08
CA GLN A 348 -29.81 -0.52 9.38
C GLN A 348 -29.53 -2.03 9.27
N LYS A 349 -28.47 -2.49 9.91
CA LYS A 349 -28.06 -3.90 9.96
C LYS A 349 -27.94 -4.38 11.40
N ILE A 350 -28.24 -5.64 11.60
CA ILE A 350 -28.08 -6.28 12.91
C ILE A 350 -26.57 -6.56 13.08
N VAL A 351 -26.02 -6.11 14.20
CA VAL A 351 -24.63 -6.35 14.58
C VAL A 351 -24.59 -7.16 15.87
N ILE A 352 -23.86 -8.25 15.88
CA ILE A 352 -23.67 -9.11 17.05
C ILE A 352 -22.17 -9.34 17.30
N PRO A 353 -21.75 -9.64 18.55
CA PRO A 353 -20.37 -10.02 18.83
C PRO A 353 -19.95 -11.27 18.05
N GLN A 354 -18.74 -11.29 17.53
CA GLN A 354 -18.20 -12.43 16.77
C GLN A 354 -18.17 -13.71 17.62
N SER A 355 -18.02 -13.59 18.94
CA SER A 355 -18.04 -14.72 19.89
C SER A 355 -19.37 -15.50 19.92
N ALA A 356 -20.46 -14.94 19.37
CA ALA A 356 -21.75 -15.63 19.28
C ALA A 356 -21.85 -16.61 18.11
N LEU A 357 -20.95 -16.49 17.10
CA LEU A 357 -21.00 -17.30 15.90
C LEU A 357 -20.45 -18.70 16.12
N ILE A 358 -21.19 -19.70 15.71
CA ILE A 358 -20.79 -21.09 15.73
C ILE A 358 -20.91 -21.66 14.32
N ALA A 359 -19.88 -22.37 13.88
CA ALA A 359 -19.87 -23.05 12.58
C ALA A 359 -20.06 -24.56 12.74
N ASP A 360 -20.91 -25.16 11.89
CA ASP A 360 -21.07 -26.59 11.79
C ASP A 360 -21.07 -27.03 10.31
N GLN A 361 -21.39 -28.29 10.03
CA GLN A 361 -21.42 -28.85 8.67
C GLN A 361 -22.50 -28.21 7.77
N GLU A 362 -23.54 -27.64 8.36
CA GLU A 362 -24.66 -27.02 7.64
C GLU A 362 -24.47 -25.51 7.44
N GLY A 363 -23.43 -24.88 8.06
CA GLY A 363 -23.10 -23.47 7.95
C GLY A 363 -22.95 -22.77 9.31
N ILE A 364 -23.18 -21.45 9.32
CA ILE A 364 -22.99 -20.62 10.51
C ILE A 364 -24.33 -20.38 11.18
N TYR A 365 -24.33 -20.50 12.52
CA TYR A 365 -25.52 -20.27 13.34
C TYR A 365 -25.17 -19.55 14.64
N VAL A 366 -26.19 -19.06 15.30
CA VAL A 366 -26.14 -18.51 16.66
C VAL A 366 -27.17 -19.18 17.54
N PHE A 367 -26.96 -19.20 18.86
CA PHE A 367 -28.02 -19.52 19.80
C PHE A 367 -28.79 -18.27 20.18
N ILE A 368 -30.11 -18.34 20.11
CA ILE A 368 -31.02 -17.32 20.63
C ILE A 368 -31.84 -17.88 21.81
N VAL A 369 -32.34 -17.00 22.65
CA VAL A 369 -33.26 -17.37 23.70
C VAL A 369 -34.70 -17.23 23.17
N ALA A 370 -35.38 -18.34 22.97
CA ALA A 370 -36.80 -18.40 22.61
C ALA A 370 -37.58 -19.16 23.70
N ASP A 371 -38.61 -18.56 24.25
CA ASP A 371 -39.47 -19.14 25.30
C ASP A 371 -38.67 -19.72 26.47
N GLY A 372 -37.58 -19.04 26.90
CA GLY A 372 -36.71 -19.49 27.98
C GLY A 372 -35.82 -20.70 27.66
N LYS A 373 -35.68 -21.07 26.38
CA LYS A 373 -34.86 -22.18 25.89
C LYS A 373 -33.88 -21.69 24.86
N ALA A 374 -32.74 -22.37 24.73
CA ALA A 374 -31.76 -22.15 23.67
C ALA A 374 -32.27 -22.72 22.34
N ALA A 375 -32.42 -21.88 21.33
CA ALA A 375 -32.81 -22.26 19.99
C ALA A 375 -31.70 -21.90 18.98
N ILE A 376 -31.47 -22.76 17.98
CA ILE A 376 -30.56 -22.49 16.88
C ILE A 376 -31.22 -21.56 15.88
N ARG A 377 -30.48 -20.54 15.45
CA ARG A 377 -30.86 -19.65 14.37
C ARG A 377 -29.72 -19.61 13.33
N ARG A 378 -29.98 -20.13 12.13
CA ARG A 378 -29.02 -20.06 11.00
C ARG A 378 -28.90 -18.62 10.53
N VAL A 379 -27.67 -18.15 10.37
CA VAL A 379 -27.37 -16.77 9.98
C VAL A 379 -26.40 -16.71 8.81
N LYS A 380 -26.50 -15.66 8.02
CA LYS A 380 -25.49 -15.33 7.01
C LYS A 380 -24.69 -14.14 7.52
N PRO A 381 -23.45 -14.32 7.99
CA PRO A 381 -22.60 -13.23 8.39
C PRO A 381 -22.21 -12.38 7.19
N GLY A 382 -21.97 -11.11 7.45
CA GLY A 382 -21.47 -10.10 6.50
C GLY A 382 -20.10 -9.58 6.91
N ALA A 383 -19.87 -8.29 6.67
CA ALA A 383 -18.63 -7.61 7.01
C ALA A 383 -18.47 -7.41 8.52
N GLU A 384 -17.24 -7.30 8.98
CA GLU A 384 -16.94 -6.88 10.36
C GLU A 384 -17.30 -5.40 10.54
N SER A 385 -17.81 -5.06 11.73
CA SER A 385 -18.17 -3.69 12.12
C SER A 385 -17.72 -3.43 13.54
N GLY A 386 -16.56 -2.82 13.71
CA GLY A 386 -15.92 -2.65 15.01
C GLY A 386 -15.58 -4.01 15.63
N THR A 387 -16.06 -4.25 16.86
CA THR A 387 -15.87 -5.53 17.59
C THR A 387 -16.95 -6.57 17.26
N GLY A 388 -17.90 -6.24 16.39
CA GLY A 388 -19.03 -7.09 16.00
C GLY A 388 -18.98 -7.50 14.53
N ILE A 389 -19.90 -8.39 14.15
CA ILE A 389 -20.12 -8.81 12.78
C ILE A 389 -21.56 -8.47 12.36
N VAL A 390 -21.69 -7.94 11.16
CA VAL A 390 -22.98 -7.64 10.54
C VAL A 390 -23.66 -8.96 10.15
N ILE A 391 -24.94 -9.09 10.43
CA ILE A 391 -25.75 -10.22 9.99
C ILE A 391 -26.60 -9.79 8.80
N ASN A 392 -26.35 -10.39 7.66
CA ASN A 392 -27.08 -10.09 6.42
C ASN A 392 -28.49 -10.69 6.39
N SER A 393 -28.69 -11.86 7.02
CA SER A 393 -29.99 -12.51 7.14
C SER A 393 -30.00 -13.57 8.22
N GLY A 394 -31.18 -13.88 8.76
CA GLY A 394 -31.38 -14.95 9.72
C GLY A 394 -31.66 -14.48 11.16
N LEU A 395 -31.44 -13.20 11.51
CA LEU A 395 -31.84 -12.61 12.80
C LEU A 395 -32.80 -11.44 12.59
N THR A 396 -33.62 -11.21 13.58
CA THR A 396 -34.48 -10.02 13.71
C THR A 396 -34.01 -9.13 14.86
N GLY A 397 -34.21 -7.82 14.73
CA GLY A 397 -33.85 -6.89 15.80
C GLY A 397 -34.63 -7.20 17.10
N GLY A 398 -33.94 -7.13 18.25
CA GLY A 398 -34.51 -7.40 19.54
C GLY A 398 -34.36 -8.84 20.06
N GLU A 399 -33.90 -9.79 19.23
CA GLU A 399 -33.63 -11.17 19.66
C GLU A 399 -32.45 -11.21 20.65
N LEU A 400 -32.58 -12.04 21.70
CA LEU A 400 -31.50 -12.26 22.66
C LEU A 400 -30.55 -13.33 22.17
N VAL A 401 -29.36 -12.90 21.75
CA VAL A 401 -28.28 -13.78 21.23
C VAL A 401 -27.40 -14.20 22.40
N ILE A 402 -27.11 -15.49 22.51
CA ILE A 402 -26.25 -16.05 23.57
C ILE A 402 -24.78 -15.87 23.11
N VAL A 403 -23.97 -15.22 23.96
CA VAL A 403 -22.54 -14.94 23.73
C VAL A 403 -21.62 -15.65 24.71
N GLN A 404 -22.17 -16.08 25.89
CA GLN A 404 -21.40 -16.81 26.90
C GLN A 404 -22.19 -18.04 27.38
N GLY A 405 -21.45 -19.11 27.75
CA GLY A 405 -22.07 -20.36 28.19
C GLY A 405 -22.41 -21.32 27.02
N LEU A 406 -21.96 -21.02 25.80
CA LEU A 406 -22.25 -21.79 24.56
C LEU A 406 -21.88 -23.28 24.67
N GLN A 407 -20.84 -23.61 25.45
CA GLN A 407 -20.36 -25.00 25.63
C GLN A 407 -21.30 -25.87 26.48
N SER A 408 -22.17 -25.24 27.28
CA SER A 408 -23.05 -25.92 28.25
C SER A 408 -24.46 -26.08 27.75
N ILE A 409 -24.78 -25.62 26.57
CA ILE A 409 -26.14 -25.61 26.01
C ILE A 409 -26.26 -26.48 24.75
N ARG A 410 -27.44 -27.03 24.59
CA ARG A 410 -27.90 -27.73 23.37
C ARG A 410 -29.24 -27.17 22.94
N PRO A 411 -29.68 -27.36 21.71
CA PRO A 411 -31.01 -26.96 21.27
C PRO A 411 -32.08 -27.50 22.22
N GLY A 412 -32.98 -26.62 22.68
CA GLY A 412 -34.04 -26.97 23.63
C GLY A 412 -33.66 -26.94 25.11
N THR A 413 -32.40 -26.69 25.46
CA THR A 413 -31.97 -26.56 26.87
C THR A 413 -32.62 -25.34 27.51
N PRO A 414 -33.27 -25.46 28.69
CA PRO A 414 -33.76 -24.33 29.46
C PRO A 414 -32.60 -23.43 29.88
N VAL A 415 -32.67 -22.13 29.59
CA VAL A 415 -31.59 -21.17 29.86
C VAL A 415 -32.11 -20.00 30.68
N ARG A 416 -31.24 -19.48 31.56
CA ARG A 416 -31.46 -18.24 32.29
C ARG A 416 -30.58 -17.15 31.68
N ALA A 417 -31.21 -16.26 30.91
CA ALA A 417 -30.53 -15.16 30.24
C ALA A 417 -30.07 -14.10 31.24
N THR A 418 -28.81 -13.74 31.20
CA THR A 418 -28.24 -12.61 31.94
C THR A 418 -27.66 -11.64 30.91
N PRO A 419 -28.11 -10.39 30.86
CA PRO A 419 -27.52 -9.42 29.92
C PRO A 419 -26.03 -9.20 30.22
N VAL A 420 -25.22 -9.29 29.20
CA VAL A 420 -23.77 -9.00 29.25
C VAL A 420 -23.50 -7.81 28.38
N ALA A 421 -22.69 -6.86 28.86
CA ALA A 421 -22.21 -5.78 28.01
C ALA A 421 -21.41 -6.39 26.87
N PRO A 422 -21.60 -5.93 25.60
CA PRO A 422 -20.74 -6.36 24.50
C PRO A 422 -19.28 -6.06 24.86
N ALA A 423 -18.41 -7.05 24.74
CA ALA A 423 -16.99 -6.86 24.95
C ALA A 423 -16.50 -5.79 23.97
N GLY A 424 -16.01 -4.67 24.50
CA GLY A 424 -15.50 -3.52 23.76
C GLY A 424 -14.19 -3.83 23.03
#